data_5e5c544e2e048c94686c809950e86e8b
#
_entry.id   5e5c544e2e048c94686c809950e86e8b
#
_cell.length_a   1.000
_cell.length_b   1.000
_cell.length_c   1.000
_cell.angle_alpha   90.00
_cell.angle_beta   90.00
_cell.angle_gamma   90.00
#
_symmetry.space_group_name_H-M   'P 1'
#
loop_
_entity.id
_entity.type
_entity.pdbx_description
1 polymer ?
#
loop_
_entity_poly.entity_id
_entity_poly.type
_entity_poly.pdbx_seq_one_letter_code
_entity_poly.pdbx_strand_id
1 'polypeptide(L)'
;MSNKIICPVCGKTEFQKECDYDICKYCGWENDDCFEEGGANTLSLIDYRNRYHIYVYLNPKYIWKIHGYPELTVKDYCTYWHQYSISNKKNILLSNKCGCFFCQKIFDSKLISEHYINDNNGETAVCPLCGVELFCLTM
;
A
#
# COMPACT_ATOMS: atom_id res chain seq x y z
N MET A 1 26.35 -20.98 -7.32
CA MET A 1 25.93 -19.65 -6.86
C MET A 1 24.66 -19.82 -6.06
N SER A 2 24.68 -19.43 -4.80
CA SER A 2 23.43 -19.38 -4.04
C SER A 2 22.61 -18.18 -4.53
N ASN A 3 21.43 -18.41 -5.05
CA ASN A 3 20.48 -17.34 -5.30
C ASN A 3 20.07 -16.76 -3.96
N LYS A 4 20.47 -15.53 -3.72
CA LYS A 4 20.09 -14.78 -2.54
C LYS A 4 18.60 -14.46 -2.62
N ILE A 5 17.88 -14.74 -1.56
CA ILE A 5 16.45 -14.50 -1.49
C ILE A 5 16.23 -13.23 -0.68
N ILE A 6 15.75 -12.21 -1.34
CA ILE A 6 15.44 -10.94 -0.74
C ILE A 6 14.02 -10.98 -0.16
N CYS A 7 13.84 -10.41 1.02
CA CYS A 7 12.51 -10.34 1.64
C CYS A 7 11.48 -9.69 0.69
N PRO A 8 10.42 -10.43 0.32
CA PRO A 8 9.45 -9.94 -0.66
C PRO A 8 8.58 -8.80 -0.15
N VAL A 9 8.57 -8.54 1.16
CA VAL A 9 7.80 -7.46 1.76
C VAL A 9 8.58 -6.16 1.76
N CYS A 10 9.77 -6.12 2.37
CA CYS A 10 10.51 -4.88 2.59
C CYS A 10 11.79 -4.74 1.76
N GLY A 11 12.28 -5.83 1.17
CA GLY A 11 13.53 -5.82 0.41
C GLY A 11 14.80 -5.60 1.22
N LYS A 12 14.72 -5.56 2.55
CA LYS A 12 15.84 -5.18 3.43
C LYS A 12 16.61 -6.35 4.01
N THR A 13 16.04 -7.55 4.00
CA THR A 13 16.68 -8.76 4.53
C THR A 13 16.96 -9.73 3.40
N GLU A 14 18.10 -10.37 3.49
CA GLU A 14 18.50 -11.46 2.64
C GLU A 14 18.44 -12.76 3.44
N PHE A 15 17.65 -13.73 2.96
CA PHE A 15 17.52 -15.05 3.55
C PHE A 15 18.56 -16.01 2.96
N GLN A 16 18.96 -17.02 3.74
CA GLN A 16 20.03 -17.95 3.35
C GLN A 16 19.60 -18.90 2.24
N LYS A 17 18.34 -19.34 2.28
CA LYS A 17 17.75 -20.27 1.31
C LYS A 17 16.24 -20.11 1.26
N GLU A 18 15.61 -20.72 0.25
CA GLU A 18 14.16 -20.81 0.18
C GLU A 18 13.58 -21.56 1.39
N CYS A 19 12.47 -21.08 1.90
CA CYS A 19 11.71 -21.72 2.98
C CYS A 19 12.57 -22.09 4.19
N ASP A 20 13.50 -21.22 4.57
CA ASP A 20 14.29 -21.41 5.79
C ASP A 20 13.52 -21.02 7.06
N TYR A 21 12.32 -20.45 6.88
CA TYR A 21 11.43 -19.98 7.95
C TYR A 21 12.04 -18.92 8.87
N ASP A 22 13.13 -18.30 8.43
CA ASP A 22 13.67 -17.14 9.13
C ASP A 22 12.74 -15.94 9.03
N ILE A 23 12.72 -15.13 10.09
CA ILE A 23 11.83 -13.97 10.19
C ILE A 23 12.61 -12.70 9.89
N CYS A 24 12.11 -11.90 8.97
CA CYS A 24 12.67 -10.61 8.65
C CYS A 24 12.57 -9.66 9.85
N LYS A 25 13.69 -9.19 10.36
CA LYS A 25 13.73 -8.29 11.52
C LYS A 25 13.08 -6.91 11.27
N TYR A 26 13.00 -6.51 10.00
CA TYR A 26 12.43 -5.21 9.61
C TYR A 26 10.91 -5.23 9.50
N CYS A 27 10.35 -6.24 8.84
CA CYS A 27 8.91 -6.30 8.55
C CYS A 27 8.18 -7.46 9.22
N GLY A 28 8.90 -8.45 9.77
CA GLY A 28 8.31 -9.62 10.42
C GLY A 28 7.84 -10.71 9.47
N TRP A 29 8.07 -10.57 8.17
CA TRP A 29 7.75 -11.62 7.21
C TRP A 29 8.58 -12.88 7.50
N GLU A 30 7.91 -14.02 7.64
CA GLU A 30 8.56 -15.33 7.72
C GLU A 30 8.79 -15.86 6.31
N ASN A 31 10.01 -16.32 6.04
CA ASN A 31 10.42 -16.82 4.73
C ASN A 31 9.79 -18.19 4.45
N ASP A 32 8.54 -18.17 4.08
CA ASP A 32 7.68 -19.28 3.69
C ASP A 32 7.39 -19.19 2.18
N ASP A 33 7.03 -20.29 1.57
CA ASP A 33 6.66 -20.36 0.15
C ASP A 33 5.17 -20.03 -0.11
N CYS A 34 4.40 -19.83 0.95
CA CYS A 34 2.98 -19.48 0.84
C CYS A 34 2.80 -17.96 0.80
N PHE A 35 2.40 -17.44 -0.36
CA PHE A 35 2.12 -16.02 -0.56
C PHE A 35 0.63 -15.67 -0.44
N GLU A 36 -0.20 -16.66 -0.20
CA GLU A 36 -1.64 -16.53 0.00
C GLU A 36 -1.99 -16.50 1.49
N GLU A 37 -3.26 -16.24 1.81
CA GLU A 37 -3.75 -16.33 3.18
C GLU A 37 -3.58 -17.74 3.76
N GLY A 38 -3.39 -17.81 5.07
CA GLY A 38 -3.36 -19.07 5.81
C GLY A 38 -2.01 -19.77 5.88
N GLY A 39 -0.96 -19.20 5.30
CA GLY A 39 0.42 -19.65 5.50
C GLY A 39 1.00 -19.19 6.82
N ALA A 40 2.32 -19.33 7.00
CA ALA A 40 3.05 -18.91 8.20
C ALA A 40 2.83 -17.45 8.56
N ASN A 41 2.62 -16.60 7.57
CA ASN A 41 2.42 -15.15 7.74
C ASN A 41 0.94 -14.76 7.97
N THR A 42 0.03 -15.69 7.94
CA THR A 42 -1.42 -15.50 8.08
C THR A 42 -2.04 -14.69 6.95
N LEU A 43 -1.54 -13.51 6.68
CA LEU A 43 -1.97 -12.64 5.57
C LEU A 43 -1.32 -13.05 4.25
N SER A 44 -1.97 -12.69 3.13
CA SER A 44 -1.33 -12.75 1.82
C SER A 44 -0.14 -11.79 1.76
N LEU A 45 0.78 -12.03 0.81
CA LEU A 45 1.92 -11.14 0.61
C LEU A 45 1.48 -9.69 0.31
N ILE A 46 0.43 -9.52 -0.49
CA ILE A 46 -0.09 -8.19 -0.85
C ILE A 46 -0.61 -7.46 0.39
N ASP A 47 -1.42 -8.12 1.20
CA ASP A 47 -1.99 -7.53 2.41
C ASP A 47 -0.91 -7.24 3.46
N TYR A 48 0.07 -8.14 3.57
CA TYR A 48 1.21 -7.95 4.46
C TYR A 48 2.05 -6.73 4.06
N ARG A 49 2.34 -6.58 2.76
CA ARG A 49 3.04 -5.40 2.22
C ARG A 49 2.28 -4.11 2.52
N ASN A 50 0.97 -4.09 2.29
CA ASN A 50 0.14 -2.92 2.56
C ASN A 50 0.20 -2.52 4.03
N ARG A 51 0.09 -3.49 4.95
CA ARG A 51 0.22 -3.25 6.38
C ARG A 51 1.60 -2.68 6.74
N TYR A 52 2.66 -3.27 6.22
CA TYR A 52 4.02 -2.80 6.47
C TYR A 52 4.23 -1.37 5.98
N HIS A 53 3.75 -1.03 4.80
CA HIS A 53 3.84 0.34 4.27
C HIS A 53 3.13 1.36 5.16
N ILE A 54 2.00 0.99 5.75
CA ILE A 54 1.28 1.86 6.69
C ILE A 54 2.10 2.06 7.97
N TYR A 55 2.68 1.00 8.53
CA TYR A 55 3.55 1.10 9.71
C TYR A 55 4.73 2.05 9.47
N VAL A 56 5.40 1.91 8.35
CA VAL A 56 6.54 2.78 7.98
C VAL A 56 6.10 4.22 7.76
N TYR A 57 4.93 4.43 7.17
CA TYR A 57 4.37 5.75 6.98
C TYR A 57 4.07 6.46 8.31
N LEU A 58 3.47 5.74 9.26
CA LEU A 58 3.15 6.26 10.58
C LEU A 58 4.39 6.41 11.46
N ASN A 59 5.38 5.55 11.28
CA ASN A 59 6.65 5.59 12.00
C ASN A 59 7.80 5.25 11.05
N PRO A 60 8.50 6.25 10.49
CA PRO A 60 9.62 6.00 9.55
C PRO A 60 10.77 5.16 10.13
N LYS A 61 10.84 5.04 11.45
CA LYS A 61 11.81 4.19 12.15
C LYS A 61 11.26 2.82 12.51
N TYR A 62 10.11 2.44 11.95
CA TYR A 62 9.48 1.15 12.24
C TYR A 62 10.43 -0.01 11.94
N ILE A 63 10.59 -0.88 12.93
CA ILE A 63 11.27 -2.18 12.84
C ILE A 63 10.42 -3.19 13.58
N TRP A 64 9.99 -4.25 12.92
CA TRP A 64 9.12 -5.27 13.50
C TRP A 64 9.66 -5.86 14.80
N LYS A 65 10.95 -6.18 14.84
CA LYS A 65 11.58 -6.79 16.02
C LYS A 65 11.43 -5.93 17.30
N ILE A 66 11.33 -4.60 17.13
CA ILE A 66 11.19 -3.65 18.24
C ILE A 66 9.71 -3.30 18.46
N HIS A 67 8.97 -3.05 17.40
CA HIS A 67 7.63 -2.46 17.47
C HIS A 67 6.49 -3.50 17.37
N GLY A 68 6.79 -4.72 16.89
CA GLY A 68 5.78 -5.75 16.68
C GLY A 68 4.76 -5.38 15.62
N TYR A 69 3.52 -5.79 15.84
CA TYR A 69 2.37 -5.50 14.99
C TYR A 69 1.39 -4.59 15.73
N PRO A 70 1.55 -3.26 15.71
CA PRO A 70 0.53 -2.37 16.25
C PRO A 70 -0.80 -2.57 15.55
N GLU A 71 -1.89 -2.51 16.30
CA GLU A 71 -3.23 -2.53 15.73
C GLU A 71 -3.44 -1.24 14.93
N LEU A 72 -3.90 -1.38 13.68
CA LEU A 72 -4.20 -0.25 12.81
C LEU A 72 -5.68 0.11 12.93
N THR A 73 -5.94 1.38 13.22
CA THR A 73 -7.30 1.92 13.28
C THR A 73 -7.77 2.34 11.89
N VAL A 74 -9.07 2.54 11.72
CA VAL A 74 -9.64 3.12 10.49
C VAL A 74 -8.99 4.46 10.16
N LYS A 75 -8.70 5.28 11.20
CA LYS A 75 -8.00 6.56 11.02
C LYS A 75 -6.60 6.37 10.42
N ASP A 76 -5.86 5.35 10.85
CA ASP A 76 -4.52 5.06 10.33
C ASP A 76 -4.57 4.71 8.83
N TYR A 77 -5.52 3.86 8.44
CA TYR A 77 -5.74 3.53 7.04
C TYR A 77 -6.12 4.77 6.21
N CYS A 78 -7.05 5.57 6.69
CA CYS A 78 -7.46 6.79 6.01
C CYS A 78 -6.30 7.78 5.87
N THR A 79 -5.50 7.97 6.91
CA THR A 79 -4.34 8.85 6.89
C THR A 79 -3.31 8.40 5.85
N TYR A 80 -3.02 7.11 5.79
CA TYR A 80 -2.09 6.56 4.81
C TYR A 80 -2.59 6.73 3.38
N TRP A 81 -3.84 6.32 3.11
CA TRP A 81 -4.40 6.36 1.75
C TRP A 81 -4.72 7.76 1.26
N HIS A 82 -4.97 8.71 2.17
CA HIS A 82 -5.25 10.10 1.80
C HIS A 82 -4.12 10.73 0.99
N GLN A 83 -2.87 10.38 1.26
CA GLN A 83 -1.73 10.89 0.48
C GLN A 83 -1.82 10.57 -1.02
N TYR A 84 -2.52 9.50 -1.38
CA TYR A 84 -2.74 9.10 -2.77
C TYR A 84 -3.99 9.70 -3.40
N SER A 85 -4.79 10.39 -2.61
CA SER A 85 -6.01 11.06 -3.06
C SER A 85 -5.84 12.57 -3.27
N ILE A 86 -4.69 13.13 -2.95
CA ILE A 86 -4.38 14.54 -3.15
C ILE A 86 -3.24 14.72 -4.15
N SER A 87 -3.27 15.82 -4.91
CA SER A 87 -2.26 16.17 -5.93
C SER A 87 -1.92 14.98 -6.85
N ASN A 88 -2.92 14.20 -7.22
CA ASN A 88 -2.75 12.87 -7.79
C ASN A 88 -3.04 12.80 -9.30
N LYS A 89 -3.23 13.92 -9.98
CA LYS A 89 -3.57 13.95 -11.41
C LYS A 89 -2.63 13.09 -12.24
N LYS A 90 -1.32 13.20 -12.02
CA LYS A 90 -0.32 12.42 -12.75
C LYS A 90 -0.53 10.91 -12.55
N ASN A 91 -0.78 10.49 -11.32
CA ASN A 91 -1.00 9.08 -11.00
C ASN A 91 -2.33 8.58 -11.57
N ILE A 92 -3.39 9.39 -11.52
CA ILE A 92 -4.69 9.07 -12.11
C ILE A 92 -4.55 8.88 -13.63
N LEU A 93 -3.82 9.76 -14.33
CA LEU A 93 -3.61 9.65 -15.78
C LEU A 93 -2.82 8.40 -16.17
N LEU A 94 -1.95 7.89 -15.29
CA LEU A 94 -1.20 6.65 -15.50
C LEU A 94 -1.99 5.40 -15.08
N SER A 95 -3.08 5.55 -14.36
CA SER A 95 -3.95 4.47 -13.89
C SER A 95 -5.07 4.20 -14.88
N ASN A 96 -5.55 2.95 -14.92
CA ASN A 96 -6.73 2.59 -15.71
C ASN A 96 -8.03 2.84 -14.93
N LYS A 97 -7.99 2.71 -13.61
CA LYS A 97 -9.14 2.82 -12.71
C LYS A 97 -8.84 3.73 -11.54
N CYS A 98 -9.86 4.43 -11.08
CA CYS A 98 -9.83 5.20 -9.86
C CYS A 98 -11.11 4.95 -9.05
N GLY A 99 -11.05 5.20 -7.76
CA GLY A 99 -12.17 4.98 -6.84
C GLY A 99 -12.45 6.19 -5.98
N CYS A 100 -13.67 6.29 -5.48
CA CYS A 100 -14.09 7.31 -4.54
C CYS A 100 -14.26 6.70 -3.15
N PHE A 101 -13.62 7.29 -2.14
CA PHE A 101 -13.74 6.84 -0.75
C PHE A 101 -15.16 7.01 -0.19
N PHE A 102 -15.85 8.02 -0.64
CA PHE A 102 -17.16 8.37 -0.08
C PHE A 102 -18.30 7.54 -0.69
N CYS A 103 -18.45 7.60 -2.03
CA CYS A 103 -19.56 6.90 -2.70
C CYS A 103 -19.22 5.47 -3.10
N GLN A 104 -17.94 5.06 -2.96
CA GLN A 104 -17.42 3.72 -3.26
C GLN A 104 -17.58 3.31 -4.73
N LYS A 105 -17.81 4.28 -5.63
CA LYS A 105 -17.87 4.05 -7.07
C LYS A 105 -16.45 3.92 -7.65
N ILE A 106 -16.34 3.07 -8.66
CA ILE A 106 -15.11 2.87 -9.44
C ILE A 106 -15.34 3.43 -10.84
N PHE A 107 -14.38 4.22 -11.31
CA PHE A 107 -14.44 4.87 -12.62
C PHE A 107 -13.25 4.46 -13.47
N ASP A 108 -13.45 4.45 -14.81
CA ASP A 108 -12.35 4.51 -15.73
C ASP A 108 -11.70 5.90 -15.61
N SER A 109 -10.38 5.94 -15.48
CA SER A 109 -9.63 7.19 -15.29
C SER A 109 -9.82 8.20 -16.42
N LYS A 110 -10.17 7.74 -17.61
CA LYS A 110 -10.44 8.59 -18.79
C LYS A 110 -11.75 9.38 -18.64
N LEU A 111 -12.68 8.91 -17.81
CA LEU A 111 -13.99 9.56 -17.61
C LEU A 111 -13.94 10.78 -16.71
N ILE A 112 -12.83 11.00 -16.01
CA ILE A 112 -12.67 12.08 -15.05
C ILE A 112 -11.76 13.22 -15.54
N SER A 113 -11.52 13.32 -16.84
CA SER A 113 -10.59 14.28 -17.44
C SER A 113 -10.87 15.75 -17.11
N GLU A 114 -12.08 16.10 -16.76
CA GLU A 114 -12.51 17.47 -16.42
C GLU A 114 -12.80 17.64 -14.91
N HIS A 115 -12.59 16.61 -14.11
CA HIS A 115 -12.92 16.59 -12.69
C HIS A 115 -11.68 16.73 -11.81
N TYR A 116 -10.98 17.86 -11.94
CA TYR A 116 -9.80 18.19 -11.13
C TYR A 116 -10.00 19.54 -10.44
N ILE A 117 -9.51 19.61 -9.19
CA ILE A 117 -9.40 20.86 -8.44
C ILE A 117 -7.92 21.18 -8.22
N ASN A 118 -7.57 22.46 -8.26
CA ASN A 118 -6.24 22.91 -7.92
C ASN A 118 -6.09 22.94 -6.39
N ASP A 119 -5.00 22.40 -5.92
CA ASP A 119 -4.52 22.59 -4.56
C ASP A 119 -3.13 23.22 -4.57
N ASN A 120 -2.57 23.53 -3.39
CA ASN A 120 -1.27 24.21 -3.28
C ASN A 120 -0.10 23.40 -3.86
N ASN A 121 -0.27 22.11 -4.10
CA ASN A 121 0.77 21.18 -4.54
C ASN A 121 0.52 20.60 -5.94
N GLY A 122 -0.60 20.94 -6.58
CA GLY A 122 -0.94 20.44 -7.91
C GLY A 122 -2.44 20.30 -8.13
N GLU A 123 -2.84 19.31 -8.92
CA GLU A 123 -4.24 19.04 -9.24
C GLU A 123 -4.69 17.72 -8.63
N THR A 124 -5.82 17.75 -7.96
CA THR A 124 -6.44 16.59 -7.30
C THR A 124 -7.69 16.17 -8.08
N ALA A 125 -7.77 14.88 -8.42
CA ALA A 125 -8.96 14.29 -9.04
C ALA A 125 -10.12 14.21 -8.05
N VAL A 126 -11.30 14.61 -8.48
CA VAL A 126 -12.51 14.55 -7.69
C VAL A 126 -13.58 13.67 -8.34
N CYS A 127 -14.39 13.05 -7.50
CA CYS A 127 -15.48 12.19 -7.96
C CYS A 127 -16.51 13.00 -8.74
N PRO A 128 -16.87 12.59 -9.96
CA PRO A 128 -17.89 13.31 -10.75
C PRO A 128 -19.28 13.25 -10.16
N LEU A 129 -19.54 12.34 -9.20
CA LEU A 129 -20.84 12.17 -8.56
C LEU A 129 -20.98 12.92 -7.24
N CYS A 130 -19.94 12.96 -6.41
CA CYS A 130 -20.01 13.52 -5.05
C CYS A 130 -18.97 14.59 -4.74
N GLY A 131 -17.98 14.83 -5.61
CA GLY A 131 -16.96 15.86 -5.45
C GLY A 131 -15.85 15.56 -4.43
N VAL A 132 -15.82 14.36 -3.85
CA VAL A 132 -14.78 13.93 -2.92
C VAL A 132 -13.54 13.46 -3.72
N GLU A 133 -12.36 13.57 -3.14
CA GLU A 133 -11.13 13.17 -3.80
C GLU A 133 -11.14 11.69 -4.24
N LEU A 134 -10.56 11.43 -5.39
CA LEU A 134 -10.39 10.08 -5.93
C LEU A 134 -8.99 9.53 -5.62
N PHE A 135 -8.86 8.21 -5.64
CA PHE A 135 -7.58 7.53 -5.48
C PHE A 135 -7.33 6.52 -6.61
N CYS A 136 -6.05 6.22 -6.86
CA CYS A 136 -5.64 5.25 -7.86
C CYS A 136 -5.88 3.82 -7.39
N LEU A 137 -6.51 2.99 -8.21
CA LEU A 137 -6.70 1.56 -7.95
C LEU A 137 -5.62 0.69 -8.57
N THR A 138 -4.98 1.19 -9.63
CA THR A 138 -3.91 0.47 -10.34
C THR A 138 -2.72 1.41 -10.52
N MET A 139 -1.62 1.00 -10.00
CA MET A 139 -0.32 1.63 -10.25
C MET A 139 0.61 0.63 -10.93
#